data_0ef9b59491222b499ade5c7aa1d4e5cc
#
_entry.id   0ef9b59491222b499ade5c7aa1d4e5cc
#
_cell.length_a   1.000
_cell.length_b   1.000
_cell.length_c   1.000
_cell.angle_alpha   90.00
_cell.angle_beta   90.00
_cell.angle_gamma   90.00
#
_symmetry.space_group_name_H-M   'P 1'
#
loop_
_entity.id
_entity.type
_entity.pdbx_description
1 polymer ?
#
loop_
_entity_poly.entity_id
_entity_poly.type
_entity_poly.pdbx_seq_one_letter_code
_entity_poly.pdbx_strand_id
1 'polypeptide(L)'
;MRYLYLFIIVAHFFVACSGFNEDERLNRQALEEYNIPVRPGYEGKNPYWNEFAEKFLYAPAFDFKPVVGTEYYLYTVTPKNNVDRKPWTMWAHAPNLSLAPIWEDIEVGNVKLKVEAMKGDEVVATVGEREFYRDAPFKAPYHEAVRDYRDAALLALIYVHRIPAVQSWKSSTLPDMSYDLNTYPCKIISATISLEVLLAKLCPQLKQEALLIAENAAQFLIDQSRVEGEPLAYFPPTYYGDYVTSGAARNKGKTMMMEALCAANAFMDLYEVTGKQEYYDRAINITNTYQRLQAEDGSFPIKVDFTTGEPVNEVKALLHPMFEWLLRLEQQYRVTTYSDMFARAQMWMREHTLSSFDMTGQFEDCDVRGLKPYENLTNCTAAPYAAFLLNKEQTTPEELQDAINLVRLSEDQFVYWDSSYERYGIPVNHTPCVVEQYKYRMPVDHSACNVANAWLSLYLETGDKLAYAKAKALIDNITIMQNANTGKIPTFWRNFQYSGSDWLNCTLLSVQTLLRMDRVVSKNE
;
A
#
# COMPACT_ATOMS: atom_id res chain seq x y z
N MET A 1 -24.04 19.25 -27.24
CA MET A 1 -24.54 19.82 -25.98
C MET A 1 -23.43 19.64 -24.96
N ARG A 2 -22.81 20.73 -24.52
CA ARG A 2 -21.71 20.71 -23.56
C ARG A 2 -22.28 20.53 -22.16
N TYR A 3 -21.99 19.44 -21.49
CA TYR A 3 -22.28 19.27 -20.07
C TYR A 3 -21.27 20.07 -19.26
N LEU A 4 -21.76 21.08 -18.61
CA LEU A 4 -21.05 21.94 -17.66
C LEU A 4 -20.90 21.14 -16.37
N TYR A 5 -19.70 20.64 -16.10
CA TYR A 5 -19.40 20.06 -14.80
C TYR A 5 -19.33 21.19 -13.76
N LEU A 6 -20.25 21.16 -12.85
CA LEU A 6 -20.32 22.07 -11.71
C LEU A 6 -19.16 21.74 -10.75
N PHE A 7 -18.11 22.55 -10.80
CA PHE A 7 -17.10 22.60 -9.75
C PHE A 7 -17.80 23.13 -8.49
N ILE A 8 -18.05 22.26 -7.51
CA ILE A 8 -18.40 22.70 -6.16
C ILE A 8 -17.08 23.10 -5.49
N ILE A 9 -16.71 24.37 -5.73
CA ILE A 9 -15.81 25.07 -4.82
C ILE A 9 -16.63 25.28 -3.54
N VAL A 10 -16.32 24.51 -2.51
CA VAL A 10 -16.82 24.77 -1.16
C VAL A 10 -16.17 26.05 -0.68
N ALA A 11 -16.82 27.17 -0.96
CA ALA A 11 -16.47 28.45 -0.38
C ALA A 11 -16.70 28.32 1.14
N HIS A 12 -15.63 28.45 1.90
CA HIS A 12 -15.66 28.53 3.35
C HIS A 12 -16.47 29.74 3.78
N PHE A 13 -17.73 29.55 4.11
CA PHE A 13 -18.46 30.50 4.92
C PHE A 13 -17.94 30.40 6.35
N PHE A 14 -17.10 31.33 6.75
CA PHE A 14 -16.80 31.59 8.14
C PHE A 14 -18.08 32.09 8.83
N VAL A 15 -18.85 31.15 9.37
CA VAL A 15 -19.79 31.49 10.46
C VAL A 15 -19.06 31.20 11.75
N ALA A 16 -18.72 32.24 12.46
CA ALA A 16 -18.27 32.17 13.85
C ALA A 16 -19.37 31.51 14.68
N CYS A 17 -19.24 30.22 14.95
CA CYS A 17 -19.97 29.47 15.97
C CYS A 17 -18.97 28.77 16.88
N SER A 18 -19.04 29.17 18.12
CA SER A 18 -18.38 28.66 19.31
C SER A 18 -18.19 27.15 19.36
N GLY A 19 -16.94 26.67 19.55
CA GLY A 19 -16.65 25.55 20.44
C GLY A 19 -16.90 24.15 19.91
N PHE A 20 -16.87 23.86 18.62
CA PHE A 20 -16.71 22.47 18.19
C PHE A 20 -15.26 22.04 18.41
N ASN A 21 -15.07 20.97 19.20
CA ASN A 21 -13.80 20.30 19.32
C ASN A 21 -13.32 19.88 17.90
N GLU A 22 -12.04 20.04 17.60
CA GLU A 22 -11.48 19.69 16.28
C GLU A 22 -11.75 18.22 15.93
N ASP A 23 -11.67 17.32 16.91
CA ASP A 23 -11.99 15.90 16.75
C ASP A 23 -13.44 15.68 16.28
N GLU A 24 -14.42 16.40 16.83
CA GLU A 24 -15.82 16.30 16.39
C GLU A 24 -16.00 16.73 14.94
N ARG A 25 -15.27 17.76 14.50
CA ARG A 25 -15.28 18.23 13.13
C ARG A 25 -14.67 17.18 12.18
N LEU A 26 -13.52 16.60 12.55
CA LEU A 26 -12.84 15.57 11.78
C LEU A 26 -13.70 14.28 11.69
N ASN A 27 -14.33 13.89 12.79
CA ASN A 27 -15.20 12.72 12.82
C ASN A 27 -16.42 12.91 11.91
N ARG A 28 -17.02 14.10 11.90
CA ARG A 28 -18.13 14.43 10.99
C ARG A 28 -17.68 14.40 9.53
N GLN A 29 -16.55 15.03 9.22
CA GLN A 29 -15.98 15.00 7.85
C GLN A 29 -15.74 13.56 7.39
N ALA A 30 -15.22 12.68 8.25
CA ALA A 30 -15.02 11.28 7.93
C ALA A 30 -16.35 10.57 7.60
N LEU A 31 -17.40 10.79 8.41
CA LEU A 31 -18.72 10.21 8.15
C LEU A 31 -19.31 10.69 6.83
N GLU A 32 -19.18 11.98 6.52
CA GLU A 32 -19.62 12.55 5.24
C GLU A 32 -18.87 11.90 4.05
N GLU A 33 -17.55 11.69 4.18
CA GLU A 33 -16.75 11.03 3.16
C GLU A 33 -17.17 9.59 2.92
N TYR A 34 -17.52 8.83 3.96
CA TYR A 34 -17.94 7.43 3.84
C TYR A 34 -19.28 7.25 3.12
N ASN A 35 -20.07 8.28 2.96
CA ASN A 35 -21.26 8.28 2.11
C ASN A 35 -20.95 8.45 0.61
N ILE A 36 -19.70 8.81 0.26
CA ILE A 36 -19.26 8.93 -1.12
C ILE A 36 -18.61 7.60 -1.53
N PRO A 37 -19.23 6.80 -2.40
CA PRO A 37 -18.71 5.49 -2.76
C PRO A 37 -17.30 5.57 -3.31
N VAL A 38 -16.49 4.55 -2.99
CA VAL A 38 -15.19 4.39 -3.62
C VAL A 38 -15.41 4.06 -5.09
N ARG A 39 -15.30 5.08 -5.93
CA ARG A 39 -15.40 4.99 -7.40
C ARG A 39 -16.51 4.07 -7.87
N PRO A 40 -17.77 4.38 -7.60
CA PRO A 40 -18.87 3.53 -8.01
C PRO A 40 -19.02 3.62 -9.50
N GLY A 41 -19.13 2.45 -10.10
CA GLY A 41 -19.57 2.15 -11.43
C GLY A 41 -19.87 3.30 -12.36
N TYR A 42 -18.83 3.84 -13.00
CA TYR A 42 -19.04 4.53 -14.25
C TYR A 42 -19.12 3.50 -15.35
N GLU A 43 -20.08 3.60 -16.22
CA GLU A 43 -20.15 2.76 -17.40
C GLU A 43 -18.79 2.75 -18.11
N GLY A 44 -18.18 1.55 -18.19
CA GLY A 44 -16.86 1.32 -18.80
C GLY A 44 -15.63 1.60 -17.94
N LYS A 45 -15.76 2.07 -16.68
CA LYS A 45 -14.60 2.41 -15.83
C LYS A 45 -14.77 1.99 -14.40
N ASN A 46 -15.19 0.77 -14.06
CA ASN A 46 -14.98 0.41 -12.81
C ASN A 46 -15.83 -0.13 -11.88
N PRO A 47 -15.24 -0.63 -10.95
CA PRO A 47 -15.69 -1.84 -10.36
C PRO A 47 -16.87 -1.60 -9.50
N TYR A 48 -17.89 -2.24 -9.87
CA TYR A 48 -18.80 -2.71 -8.88
C TYR A 48 -18.13 -3.81 -8.08
N TRP A 49 -18.27 -3.76 -6.76
CA TRP A 49 -17.77 -4.83 -5.91
C TRP A 49 -18.47 -6.15 -6.21
N ASN A 50 -17.71 -7.23 -6.24
CA ASN A 50 -18.20 -8.59 -6.39
C ASN A 50 -18.27 -9.33 -5.05
N GLU A 51 -18.48 -10.64 -5.09
CA GLU A 51 -18.62 -11.50 -3.90
C GLU A 51 -17.35 -11.61 -3.04
N PHE A 52 -16.19 -11.18 -3.52
CA PHE A 52 -14.92 -11.29 -2.79
C PHE A 52 -14.67 -10.12 -1.84
N ALA A 53 -15.31 -8.98 -2.07
CA ALA A 53 -15.20 -7.83 -1.16
C ALA A 53 -16.19 -7.99 0.00
N GLU A 54 -15.68 -8.12 1.21
CA GLU A 54 -16.47 -8.51 2.38
C GLU A 54 -16.51 -7.47 3.50
N LYS A 55 -15.77 -6.36 3.37
CA LYS A 55 -15.68 -5.31 4.39
C LYS A 55 -15.76 -3.94 3.75
N PHE A 56 -16.54 -3.02 4.33
CA PHE A 56 -16.70 -1.67 3.80
C PHE A 56 -16.77 -0.61 4.91
N LEU A 57 -16.02 0.47 4.70
CA LEU A 57 -16.16 1.75 5.39
C LEU A 57 -17.01 2.71 4.56
N TYR A 58 -16.79 2.71 3.25
CA TYR A 58 -17.51 3.52 2.27
C TYR A 58 -18.73 2.79 1.75
N ALA A 59 -19.75 3.53 1.40
CA ALA A 59 -21.01 2.96 0.89
C ALA A 59 -20.79 2.18 -0.41
N PRO A 60 -20.91 0.84 -0.42
CA PRO A 60 -20.60 0.02 -1.59
C PRO A 60 -21.69 0.06 -2.66
N ALA A 61 -21.25 -0.18 -3.91
CA ALA A 61 -22.10 -0.54 -5.04
C ALA A 61 -21.65 -1.92 -5.56
N PHE A 62 -22.62 -2.83 -5.83
CA PHE A 62 -22.32 -4.19 -6.23
C PHE A 62 -22.61 -4.45 -7.71
N ASP A 63 -22.01 -5.49 -8.27
CA ASP A 63 -22.03 -5.88 -9.69
C ASP A 63 -23.35 -6.55 -10.15
N PHE A 64 -24.44 -6.28 -9.47
CA PHE A 64 -25.74 -6.83 -9.81
C PHE A 64 -26.21 -6.39 -11.20
N LYS A 65 -26.86 -7.31 -11.93
CA LYS A 65 -27.30 -7.08 -13.30
C LYS A 65 -28.77 -6.69 -13.37
N PRO A 66 -29.16 -5.79 -14.29
CA PRO A 66 -30.54 -5.43 -14.51
C PRO A 66 -31.42 -6.63 -14.91
N VAL A 67 -32.67 -6.60 -14.46
CA VAL A 67 -33.69 -7.59 -14.82
C VAL A 67 -34.70 -6.94 -15.77
N VAL A 68 -35.03 -7.62 -16.87
CA VAL A 68 -35.99 -7.10 -17.86
C VAL A 68 -37.39 -7.08 -17.26
N GLY A 69 -38.13 -6.01 -17.52
CA GLY A 69 -39.53 -5.86 -17.04
C GLY A 69 -39.64 -5.30 -15.62
N THR A 70 -38.51 -4.86 -15.03
CA THR A 70 -38.46 -4.22 -13.72
C THR A 70 -38.82 -2.75 -13.82
N GLU A 71 -39.61 -2.24 -12.87
CA GLU A 71 -39.90 -0.82 -12.72
C GLU A 71 -38.91 -0.14 -11.78
N TYR A 72 -38.53 -0.83 -10.69
CA TYR A 72 -37.53 -0.37 -9.71
C TYR A 72 -36.96 -1.56 -8.94
N TYR A 73 -35.97 -1.28 -8.11
CA TYR A 73 -35.27 -2.26 -7.27
C TYR A 73 -35.45 -1.91 -5.80
N LEU A 74 -35.80 -2.92 -5.00
CA LEU A 74 -35.82 -2.82 -3.54
C LEU A 74 -34.55 -3.42 -2.96
N TYR A 75 -33.79 -2.58 -2.27
CA TYR A 75 -32.63 -3.00 -1.48
C TYR A 75 -33.07 -3.18 -0.03
N THR A 76 -32.75 -4.33 0.53
CA THR A 76 -33.02 -4.65 1.93
C THR A 76 -31.73 -5.08 2.60
N VAL A 77 -31.27 -4.31 3.61
CA VAL A 77 -30.10 -4.64 4.41
C VAL A 77 -30.58 -5.11 5.77
N THR A 78 -30.20 -6.33 6.16
CA THR A 78 -30.61 -6.97 7.42
C THR A 78 -29.39 -7.21 8.29
N PRO A 79 -29.37 -6.81 9.57
CA PRO A 79 -28.29 -7.15 10.49
C PRO A 79 -28.31 -8.66 10.78
N LYS A 80 -27.14 -9.31 10.74
CA LYS A 80 -27.05 -10.76 11.00
C LYS A 80 -27.08 -11.11 12.48
N ASN A 81 -26.62 -10.22 13.34
CA ASN A 81 -26.48 -10.46 14.77
C ASN A 81 -27.63 -9.92 15.61
N ASN A 82 -28.60 -9.25 15.00
CA ASN A 82 -29.77 -8.69 15.68
C ASN A 82 -31.03 -8.87 14.81
N VAL A 83 -31.62 -10.07 14.90
CA VAL A 83 -32.77 -10.48 14.07
C VAL A 83 -34.07 -9.71 14.39
N ASP A 84 -34.16 -9.08 15.55
CA ASP A 84 -35.33 -8.31 15.98
C ASP A 84 -35.33 -6.87 15.43
N ARG A 85 -34.22 -6.42 14.86
CA ARG A 85 -34.11 -5.09 14.27
C ARG A 85 -34.76 -5.05 12.91
N LYS A 86 -35.50 -3.97 12.65
CA LYS A 86 -36.06 -3.71 11.32
C LYS A 86 -34.95 -3.54 10.30
N PRO A 87 -35.09 -4.15 9.11
CA PRO A 87 -34.16 -3.92 8.00
C PRO A 87 -34.11 -2.46 7.57
N TRP A 88 -32.97 -2.02 7.08
CA TRP A 88 -32.86 -0.77 6.33
C TRP A 88 -33.24 -1.03 4.87
N THR A 89 -34.01 -0.13 4.29
CA THR A 89 -34.47 -0.30 2.91
C THR A 89 -34.26 0.96 2.10
N MET A 90 -33.99 0.78 0.81
CA MET A 90 -34.00 1.86 -0.18
C MET A 90 -34.59 1.40 -1.51
N TRP A 91 -35.20 2.33 -2.23
CA TRP A 91 -35.71 2.13 -3.57
C TRP A 91 -34.76 2.75 -4.59
N ALA A 92 -34.52 2.06 -5.70
CA ALA A 92 -33.56 2.48 -6.70
C ALA A 92 -34.03 2.16 -8.12
N HIS A 93 -33.58 2.92 -9.10
CA HIS A 93 -33.88 2.70 -10.51
C HIS A 93 -32.94 1.70 -11.21
N ALA A 94 -31.85 1.31 -10.54
CA ALA A 94 -30.87 0.35 -11.04
C ALA A 94 -30.40 -0.59 -9.92
N PRO A 95 -29.99 -1.83 -10.21
CA PRO A 95 -29.62 -2.82 -9.19
C PRO A 95 -28.20 -2.63 -8.65
N ASN A 96 -27.41 -1.76 -9.25
CA ASN A 96 -26.01 -1.53 -8.98
C ASN A 96 -25.71 -0.14 -8.41
N LEU A 97 -26.70 0.49 -7.77
CA LEU A 97 -26.48 1.75 -7.07
C LEU A 97 -25.85 1.55 -5.69
N SER A 98 -25.12 2.57 -5.24
CA SER A 98 -24.51 2.57 -3.92
C SER A 98 -25.55 2.59 -2.81
N LEU A 99 -25.20 2.00 -1.67
CA LEU A 99 -25.96 2.08 -0.42
C LEU A 99 -25.87 3.45 0.28
N ALA A 100 -25.23 4.47 -0.32
CA ALA A 100 -25.05 5.79 0.25
C ALA A 100 -26.33 6.40 0.88
N PRO A 101 -27.55 6.30 0.30
CA PRO A 101 -28.74 6.88 0.89
C PRO A 101 -29.13 6.33 2.27
N ILE A 102 -28.65 5.15 2.63
CA ILE A 102 -28.96 4.49 3.92
C ILE A 102 -27.70 4.11 4.69
N TRP A 103 -26.50 4.48 4.21
CA TRP A 103 -25.24 3.97 4.74
C TRP A 103 -24.96 4.43 6.17
N GLU A 104 -25.29 5.67 6.49
CA GLU A 104 -25.07 6.24 7.81
C GLU A 104 -25.96 5.56 8.87
N ASP A 105 -27.15 5.09 8.47
CA ASP A 105 -28.09 4.42 9.37
C ASP A 105 -27.72 2.97 9.66
N ILE A 106 -26.94 2.32 8.75
CA ILE A 106 -26.53 0.93 8.92
C ILE A 106 -25.48 0.84 10.04
N GLU A 107 -25.81 0.06 11.09
CA GLU A 107 -24.90 -0.15 12.21
C GLU A 107 -23.66 -0.94 11.83
N VAL A 108 -22.57 -0.69 12.57
CA VAL A 108 -21.34 -1.49 12.48
C VAL A 108 -21.65 -2.96 12.81
N GLY A 109 -21.22 -3.86 11.93
CA GLY A 109 -21.45 -5.29 12.10
C GLY A 109 -21.68 -6.05 10.80
N ASN A 110 -21.91 -7.35 10.94
CA ASN A 110 -22.24 -8.21 9.81
C ASN A 110 -23.67 -7.98 9.34
N VAL A 111 -23.82 -7.72 8.06
CA VAL A 111 -25.12 -7.48 7.41
C VAL A 111 -25.29 -8.35 6.17
N LYS A 112 -26.54 -8.57 5.81
CA LYS A 112 -26.94 -9.21 4.56
C LYS A 112 -27.74 -8.22 3.73
N LEU A 113 -27.26 -7.91 2.54
CA LEU A 113 -27.97 -7.18 1.50
C LEU A 113 -28.73 -8.17 0.62
N LYS A 114 -30.00 -7.88 0.33
CA LYS A 114 -30.80 -8.51 -0.72
C LYS A 114 -31.30 -7.42 -1.66
N VAL A 115 -31.20 -7.65 -2.97
CA VAL A 115 -31.75 -6.75 -4.01
C VAL A 115 -32.80 -7.50 -4.79
N GLU A 116 -34.01 -6.96 -4.86
CA GLU A 116 -35.18 -7.52 -5.55
C GLU A 116 -35.62 -6.57 -6.66
N ALA A 117 -35.91 -7.14 -7.83
CA ALA A 117 -36.52 -6.46 -8.95
C ALA A 117 -38.02 -6.44 -8.76
N MET A 118 -38.65 -5.25 -8.84
CA MET A 118 -40.03 -5.01 -8.50
C MET A 118 -40.83 -4.49 -9.70
N LYS A 119 -42.11 -4.89 -9.78
CA LYS A 119 -43.09 -4.31 -10.67
C LYS A 119 -44.36 -4.05 -9.88
N GLY A 120 -44.69 -2.79 -9.62
CA GLY A 120 -45.64 -2.44 -8.58
C GLY A 120 -45.20 -3.05 -7.24
N ASP A 121 -46.11 -3.70 -6.53
CA ASP A 121 -45.81 -4.37 -5.24
C ASP A 121 -45.32 -5.82 -5.41
N GLU A 122 -45.19 -6.32 -6.64
CA GLU A 122 -44.79 -7.70 -6.90
C GLU A 122 -43.28 -7.83 -7.12
N VAL A 123 -42.66 -8.85 -6.50
CA VAL A 123 -41.28 -9.24 -6.75
C VAL A 123 -41.18 -10.01 -8.06
N VAL A 124 -40.53 -9.43 -9.05
CA VAL A 124 -40.26 -10.07 -10.35
C VAL A 124 -39.17 -11.11 -10.24
N ALA A 125 -38.08 -10.75 -9.54
CA ALA A 125 -36.95 -11.64 -9.30
C ALA A 125 -36.11 -11.16 -8.12
N THR A 126 -35.40 -12.08 -7.47
CA THR A 126 -34.25 -11.74 -6.63
C THR A 126 -33.04 -11.52 -7.55
N VAL A 127 -32.49 -10.31 -7.56
CA VAL A 127 -31.35 -9.91 -8.39
C VAL A 127 -30.05 -10.49 -7.85
N GLY A 128 -29.89 -10.46 -6.52
CA GLY A 128 -28.74 -11.04 -5.84
C GLY A 128 -28.69 -10.71 -4.35
N GLU A 129 -27.77 -11.35 -3.70
CA GLU A 129 -27.49 -11.17 -2.27
C GLU A 129 -25.98 -10.98 -2.04
N ARG A 130 -25.61 -10.19 -1.02
CA ARG A 130 -24.22 -10.03 -0.53
C ARG A 130 -24.22 -10.02 0.97
N GLU A 131 -23.24 -10.69 1.55
CA GLU A 131 -22.96 -10.60 2.97
C GLU A 131 -21.63 -9.84 3.16
N PHE A 132 -21.65 -8.82 4.01
CA PHE A 132 -20.45 -8.03 4.27
C PHE A 132 -20.44 -7.48 5.69
N TYR A 133 -19.29 -6.99 6.09
CA TYR A 133 -19.10 -6.28 7.34
C TYR A 133 -19.11 -4.77 7.11
N ARG A 134 -20.07 -4.07 7.74
CA ARG A 134 -20.05 -2.61 7.88
C ARG A 134 -19.04 -2.28 8.97
N ASP A 135 -17.91 -1.70 8.61
CA ASP A 135 -16.82 -1.47 9.55
C ASP A 135 -16.97 -0.15 10.32
N ALA A 136 -16.25 -0.07 11.45
CA ALA A 136 -16.24 1.09 12.32
C ALA A 136 -15.54 2.27 11.63
N PRO A 137 -16.16 3.47 11.61
CA PRO A 137 -15.58 4.65 11.00
C PRO A 137 -14.35 5.17 11.78
N PHE A 138 -13.56 6.02 11.13
CA PHE A 138 -12.57 6.84 11.81
C PHE A 138 -13.24 7.67 12.93
N LYS A 139 -12.64 7.64 14.13
CA LYS A 139 -13.17 8.32 15.31
C LYS A 139 -12.03 8.81 16.18
N ALA A 140 -11.58 10.05 15.93
CA ALA A 140 -10.62 10.73 16.80
C ALA A 140 -11.27 11.06 18.18
N PRO A 141 -10.45 11.18 19.26
CA PRO A 141 -8.99 11.06 19.24
C PRO A 141 -8.49 9.63 19.29
N TYR A 142 -7.32 9.40 18.69
CA TYR A 142 -6.53 8.18 18.86
C TYR A 142 -5.42 8.39 19.90
N HIS A 143 -4.75 7.29 20.26
CA HIS A 143 -3.57 7.38 21.14
C HIS A 143 -2.46 8.17 20.45
N GLU A 144 -1.85 9.07 21.19
CA GLU A 144 -0.70 9.86 20.74
C GLU A 144 0.57 8.99 20.69
N ALA A 145 1.55 9.42 19.89
CA ALA A 145 2.87 8.81 19.85
C ALA A 145 3.48 8.76 21.25
N VAL A 146 4.07 7.60 21.61
CA VAL A 146 4.68 7.41 22.93
C VAL A 146 6.12 7.93 23.00
N ARG A 147 6.65 8.43 21.87
CA ARG A 147 7.96 9.07 21.74
C ARG A 147 8.05 9.87 20.46
N ASP A 148 9.03 10.76 20.37
CA ASP A 148 9.29 11.53 19.16
C ASP A 148 9.58 10.61 17.98
N TYR A 149 9.10 10.97 16.80
CA TYR A 149 9.22 10.15 15.59
C TYR A 149 10.68 9.91 15.19
N ARG A 150 11.53 10.93 15.35
CA ARG A 150 12.97 10.81 15.09
C ARG A 150 13.64 9.85 16.07
N ASP A 151 13.28 9.90 17.34
CA ASP A 151 13.81 8.99 18.36
C ASP A 151 13.33 7.57 18.12
N ALA A 152 12.06 7.37 17.73
CA ALA A 152 11.53 6.06 17.34
C ALA A 152 12.32 5.48 16.15
N ALA A 153 12.55 6.30 15.11
CA ALA A 153 13.35 5.90 13.94
C ALA A 153 14.78 5.51 14.34
N LEU A 154 15.45 6.33 15.16
CA LEU A 154 16.82 6.06 15.60
C LEU A 154 16.91 4.78 16.44
N LEU A 155 15.97 4.54 17.35
CA LEU A 155 15.92 3.30 18.13
C LEU A 155 15.75 2.06 17.25
N ALA A 156 14.92 2.14 16.21
CA ALA A 156 14.73 1.05 15.25
C ALA A 156 16.03 0.79 14.45
N LEU A 157 16.70 1.84 14.00
CA LEU A 157 17.99 1.71 13.31
C LEU A 157 19.07 1.08 14.19
N ILE A 158 19.18 1.50 15.46
CA ILE A 158 20.12 0.92 16.42
C ILE A 158 19.78 -0.56 16.71
N TYR A 159 18.49 -0.90 16.77
CA TYR A 159 18.06 -2.29 16.93
C TYR A 159 18.52 -3.14 15.74
N VAL A 160 18.25 -2.71 14.51
CA VAL A 160 18.65 -3.44 13.29
C VAL A 160 20.16 -3.60 13.23
N HIS A 161 20.91 -2.54 13.45
CA HIS A 161 22.38 -2.57 13.48
C HIS A 161 22.94 -3.62 14.46
N ARG A 162 22.24 -3.90 15.57
CA ARG A 162 22.65 -4.89 16.57
C ARG A 162 22.22 -6.33 16.28
N ILE A 163 21.45 -6.58 15.24
CA ILE A 163 21.07 -7.94 14.84
C ILE A 163 22.34 -8.71 14.46
N PRO A 164 22.58 -9.92 15.03
CA PRO A 164 23.81 -10.67 14.75
C PRO A 164 24.06 -10.90 13.25
N ALA A 165 23.01 -11.20 12.49
CA ALA A 165 23.12 -11.40 11.06
C ALA A 165 23.46 -10.10 10.28
N VAL A 166 23.06 -8.93 10.79
CA VAL A 166 23.49 -7.64 10.25
C VAL A 166 24.94 -7.35 10.64
N GLN A 167 25.31 -7.62 11.88
CA GLN A 167 26.70 -7.45 12.34
C GLN A 167 27.69 -8.37 11.62
N SER A 168 27.27 -9.54 11.12
CA SER A 168 28.15 -10.45 10.38
C SER A 168 28.73 -9.83 9.12
N TRP A 169 28.05 -8.87 8.50
CA TRP A 169 28.53 -8.13 7.33
C TRP A 169 29.83 -7.34 7.59
N LYS A 170 30.20 -7.05 8.84
CA LYS A 170 31.49 -6.39 9.14
C LYS A 170 32.72 -7.20 8.73
N SER A 171 32.58 -8.51 8.70
CA SER A 171 33.69 -9.43 8.44
C SER A 171 33.47 -10.35 7.23
N SER A 172 32.36 -10.21 6.53
CA SER A 172 31.98 -11.08 5.41
C SER A 172 31.22 -10.30 4.35
N THR A 173 31.38 -10.69 3.09
CA THR A 173 30.53 -10.28 1.98
C THR A 173 29.47 -11.34 1.64
N LEU A 174 29.29 -12.36 2.50
CA LEU A 174 28.24 -13.36 2.38
C LEU A 174 27.22 -13.21 3.50
N PRO A 175 25.93 -13.37 3.22
CA PRO A 175 24.87 -13.25 4.21
C PRO A 175 24.93 -14.37 5.25
N ASP A 176 24.65 -14.03 6.51
CA ASP A 176 24.37 -15.03 7.54
C ASP A 176 22.97 -15.59 7.32
N MET A 177 22.89 -16.83 6.86
CA MET A 177 21.63 -17.52 6.55
C MET A 177 20.88 -18.00 7.81
N SER A 178 21.39 -17.78 9.02
CA SER A 178 20.62 -17.96 10.25
C SER A 178 19.46 -16.94 10.36
N TYR A 179 19.59 -15.81 9.68
CA TYR A 179 18.47 -14.92 9.39
C TYR A 179 17.86 -15.37 8.06
N ASP A 180 16.81 -16.20 8.17
CA ASP A 180 16.20 -16.94 7.05
C ASP A 180 15.69 -16.05 5.91
N LEU A 181 15.34 -14.80 6.20
CA LEU A 181 14.88 -13.83 5.19
C LEU A 181 16.02 -13.34 4.27
N ASN A 182 17.29 -13.60 4.57
CA ASN A 182 18.39 -13.40 3.62
C ASN A 182 18.25 -14.24 2.34
N THR A 183 17.29 -15.18 2.31
CA THR A 183 16.87 -15.84 1.06
C THR A 183 16.17 -14.90 0.06
N TYR A 184 15.86 -13.64 0.45
CA TYR A 184 15.28 -12.60 -0.41
C TYR A 184 16.24 -11.41 -0.58
N PRO A 185 17.35 -11.53 -1.32
CA PRO A 185 18.40 -10.50 -1.40
C PRO A 185 17.90 -9.13 -1.81
N CYS A 186 17.11 -9.04 -2.88
CA CYS A 186 16.61 -7.75 -3.37
C CYS A 186 15.81 -6.98 -2.31
N LYS A 187 15.03 -7.66 -1.47
CA LYS A 187 14.27 -7.01 -0.40
C LYS A 187 15.10 -6.76 0.83
N ILE A 188 15.71 -7.81 1.37
CA ILE A 188 16.27 -7.82 2.71
C ILE A 188 17.67 -7.21 2.73
N ILE A 189 18.54 -7.61 1.79
CA ILE A 189 19.91 -7.09 1.77
C ILE A 189 19.91 -5.64 1.29
N SER A 190 19.08 -5.28 0.32
CA SER A 190 18.88 -3.88 -0.05
C SER A 190 18.36 -3.02 1.12
N ALA A 191 17.39 -3.56 1.88
CA ALA A 191 16.90 -2.87 3.07
C ALA A 191 17.98 -2.74 4.14
N THR A 192 18.82 -3.75 4.34
CA THR A 192 19.99 -3.67 5.25
C THR A 192 20.91 -2.52 4.85
N ILE A 193 21.25 -2.40 3.56
CA ILE A 193 22.08 -1.31 3.04
C ILE A 193 21.45 0.06 3.37
N SER A 194 20.18 0.26 3.00
CA SER A 194 19.49 1.53 3.20
C SER A 194 19.32 1.89 4.69
N LEU A 195 19.05 0.90 5.56
CA LEU A 195 18.95 1.11 7.01
C LEU A 195 20.30 1.53 7.62
N GLU A 196 21.40 0.87 7.23
CA GLU A 196 22.74 1.22 7.70
C GLU A 196 23.19 2.59 7.16
N VAL A 197 22.82 2.94 5.92
CA VAL A 197 23.03 4.30 5.38
C VAL A 197 22.26 5.35 6.18
N LEU A 198 21.01 5.08 6.55
CA LEU A 198 20.23 5.98 7.40
C LEU A 198 20.84 6.11 8.79
N LEU A 199 21.31 5.01 9.37
CA LEU A 199 22.04 5.04 10.66
C LEU A 199 23.30 5.88 10.55
N ALA A 200 24.10 5.72 9.49
CA ALA A 200 25.30 6.51 9.26
C ALA A 200 25.03 8.03 9.13
N LYS A 201 23.88 8.40 8.55
CA LYS A 201 23.41 9.80 8.45
C LYS A 201 22.96 10.37 9.80
N LEU A 202 22.30 9.56 10.64
CA LEU A 202 21.66 10.02 11.88
C LEU A 202 22.54 9.82 13.13
N CYS A 203 23.49 8.89 13.11
CA CYS A 203 24.34 8.54 14.25
C CYS A 203 25.83 8.59 13.85
N PRO A 204 26.50 9.78 13.94
CA PRO A 204 27.91 9.94 13.52
C PRO A 204 28.88 8.97 14.20
N GLN A 205 28.58 8.54 15.43
CA GLN A 205 29.42 7.63 16.21
C GLN A 205 29.48 6.22 15.58
N LEU A 206 28.41 5.79 14.90
CA LEU A 206 28.31 4.48 14.24
C LEU A 206 28.61 4.56 12.73
N LYS A 207 28.86 5.75 12.19
CA LYS A 207 28.95 5.98 10.73
C LYS A 207 29.92 5.02 10.03
N GLN A 208 31.12 4.84 10.57
CA GLN A 208 32.13 4.00 9.91
C GLN A 208 31.74 2.53 9.90
N GLU A 209 31.18 2.03 11.00
CA GLU A 209 30.76 0.65 11.12
C GLU A 209 29.52 0.38 10.23
N ALA A 210 28.56 1.28 10.27
CA ALA A 210 27.36 1.19 9.44
C ALA A 210 27.69 1.20 7.93
N LEU A 211 28.59 2.08 7.49
CA LEU A 211 29.01 2.11 6.08
C LEU A 211 29.78 0.86 5.68
N LEU A 212 30.62 0.29 6.56
CA LEU A 212 31.31 -0.97 6.28
C LEU A 212 30.31 -2.12 6.07
N ILE A 213 29.28 -2.22 6.92
CA ILE A 213 28.19 -3.20 6.77
C ILE A 213 27.48 -2.99 5.44
N ALA A 214 27.07 -1.75 5.14
CA ALA A 214 26.34 -1.42 3.91
C ALA A 214 27.17 -1.74 2.66
N GLU A 215 28.47 -1.41 2.65
CA GLU A 215 29.35 -1.68 1.51
C GLU A 215 29.57 -3.19 1.28
N ASN A 216 29.77 -3.98 2.34
CA ASN A 216 29.91 -5.43 2.22
C ASN A 216 28.60 -6.11 1.76
N ALA A 217 27.45 -5.65 2.24
CA ALA A 217 26.16 -6.10 1.76
C ALA A 217 25.92 -5.70 0.29
N ALA A 218 26.34 -4.51 -0.11
CA ALA A 218 26.27 -4.06 -1.51
C ALA A 218 27.19 -4.90 -2.41
N GLN A 219 28.40 -5.23 -1.95
CA GLN A 219 29.31 -6.11 -2.68
C GLN A 219 28.66 -7.48 -2.97
N PHE A 220 27.97 -8.06 -2.00
CA PHE A 220 27.22 -9.30 -2.23
C PHE A 220 26.18 -9.15 -3.35
N LEU A 221 25.36 -8.08 -3.34
CA LEU A 221 24.39 -7.86 -4.42
C LEU A 221 25.07 -7.71 -5.78
N ILE A 222 26.22 -7.04 -5.84
CA ILE A 222 27.03 -6.89 -7.04
C ILE A 222 27.52 -8.25 -7.54
N ASP A 223 28.10 -9.06 -6.65
CA ASP A 223 28.67 -10.37 -6.99
C ASP A 223 27.62 -11.39 -7.44
N GLN A 224 26.39 -11.27 -6.92
CA GLN A 224 25.27 -12.14 -7.28
C GLN A 224 24.44 -11.63 -8.47
N SER A 225 24.69 -10.41 -8.95
CA SER A 225 23.99 -9.84 -10.09
C SER A 225 24.37 -10.56 -11.40
N ARG A 226 23.42 -10.59 -12.34
CA ARG A 226 23.70 -11.03 -13.70
C ARG A 226 24.74 -10.12 -14.35
N VAL A 227 25.61 -10.72 -15.16
CA VAL A 227 26.72 -9.99 -15.80
C VAL A 227 26.24 -9.22 -17.04
N GLU A 228 27.05 -8.25 -17.45
CA GLU A 228 26.80 -7.49 -18.67
C GLU A 228 26.67 -8.42 -19.90
N GLY A 229 25.73 -8.10 -20.79
CA GLY A 229 25.41 -8.90 -21.98
C GLY A 229 24.36 -9.99 -21.75
N GLU A 230 24.02 -10.33 -20.52
CA GLU A 230 22.94 -11.26 -20.22
C GLU A 230 21.55 -10.57 -20.26
N PRO A 231 20.46 -11.33 -20.44
CA PRO A 231 19.10 -10.75 -20.52
C PRO A 231 18.74 -9.85 -19.35
N LEU A 232 19.04 -10.26 -18.12
CA LEU A 232 18.78 -9.53 -16.89
C LEU A 232 20.05 -8.86 -16.32
N ALA A 233 20.92 -8.33 -17.20
CA ALA A 233 22.19 -7.73 -16.80
C ALA A 233 22.01 -6.77 -15.60
N TYR A 234 22.91 -6.88 -14.64
CA TYR A 234 22.95 -6.10 -13.39
C TYR A 234 21.83 -6.37 -12.37
N PHE A 235 20.84 -7.22 -12.67
CA PHE A 235 19.82 -7.58 -11.70
C PHE A 235 20.40 -8.56 -10.67
N PRO A 236 20.34 -8.25 -9.37
CA PRO A 236 20.58 -9.24 -8.33
C PRO A 236 19.38 -10.21 -8.24
N PRO A 237 19.58 -11.42 -7.67
CA PRO A 237 18.49 -12.39 -7.57
C PRO A 237 17.45 -11.98 -6.54
N THR A 238 16.18 -12.25 -6.83
CA THR A 238 15.11 -12.18 -5.80
C THR A 238 15.27 -13.27 -4.75
N TYR A 239 15.76 -14.45 -5.14
CA TYR A 239 15.88 -15.65 -4.28
C TYR A 239 17.31 -16.18 -4.27
N TYR A 240 17.81 -16.56 -3.07
CA TYR A 240 19.19 -17.02 -2.89
C TYR A 240 19.30 -18.10 -1.81
N GLY A 241 20.29 -18.98 -1.97
CA GLY A 241 20.69 -19.97 -0.96
C GLY A 241 19.75 -21.16 -0.84
N ASP A 242 19.77 -21.78 0.33
CA ASP A 242 18.84 -22.85 0.66
C ASP A 242 17.50 -22.23 1.02
N TYR A 243 16.47 -22.55 0.25
CA TYR A 243 15.17 -21.91 0.32
C TYR A 243 14.36 -22.42 1.52
N VAL A 244 14.48 -21.76 2.64
CA VAL A 244 13.78 -22.12 3.89
C VAL A 244 12.32 -21.66 3.92
N THR A 245 11.96 -20.62 3.18
CA THR A 245 10.58 -20.20 3.06
C THR A 245 9.87 -20.90 1.90
N SER A 246 8.59 -21.23 2.07
CA SER A 246 7.81 -21.90 1.01
C SER A 246 7.70 -21.05 -0.25
N GLY A 247 7.66 -19.72 -0.12
CA GLY A 247 7.63 -18.77 -1.22
C GLY A 247 8.92 -18.82 -2.03
N ALA A 248 10.08 -18.71 -1.37
CA ALA A 248 11.38 -18.82 -2.03
C ALA A 248 11.59 -20.18 -2.72
N ALA A 249 11.20 -21.27 -2.05
CA ALA A 249 11.32 -22.62 -2.63
C ALA A 249 10.52 -22.79 -3.93
N ARG A 250 9.28 -22.29 -3.98
CA ARG A 250 8.44 -22.35 -5.19
C ARG A 250 8.97 -21.50 -6.35
N ASN A 251 9.74 -20.48 -6.05
CA ASN A 251 10.24 -19.51 -7.01
C ASN A 251 11.74 -19.70 -7.34
N LYS A 252 12.32 -20.83 -6.96
CA LYS A 252 13.71 -21.16 -7.27
C LYS A 252 14.01 -20.97 -8.76
N GLY A 253 15.12 -20.27 -9.07
CA GLY A 253 15.54 -19.98 -10.45
C GLY A 253 14.70 -18.91 -11.18
N LYS A 254 13.77 -18.28 -10.49
CA LYS A 254 12.95 -17.17 -11.01
C LYS A 254 13.36 -15.87 -10.35
N THR A 255 12.95 -14.75 -10.92
CA THR A 255 13.06 -13.43 -10.29
C THR A 255 11.79 -12.62 -10.49
N MET A 256 11.48 -11.79 -9.50
CA MET A 256 10.38 -10.83 -9.58
C MET A 256 10.87 -9.59 -10.29
N MET A 257 10.17 -9.19 -11.35
CA MET A 257 10.65 -8.14 -12.23
C MET A 257 10.91 -6.81 -11.50
N MET A 258 10.05 -6.39 -10.59
CA MET A 258 10.20 -5.09 -9.92
C MET A 258 11.20 -5.10 -8.74
N GLU A 259 11.66 -6.25 -8.29
CA GLU A 259 12.49 -6.37 -7.08
C GLU A 259 13.90 -5.78 -7.22
N ALA A 260 14.49 -5.80 -8.42
CA ALA A 260 15.82 -5.22 -8.65
C ALA A 260 15.85 -3.69 -8.39
N LEU A 261 14.68 -3.03 -8.37
CA LEU A 261 14.56 -1.61 -8.00
C LEU A 261 14.90 -1.35 -6.53
N CYS A 262 14.69 -2.34 -5.65
CA CYS A 262 15.15 -2.24 -4.26
C CYS A 262 16.67 -2.09 -4.20
N ALA A 263 17.39 -2.88 -4.99
CA ALA A 263 18.84 -2.78 -5.09
C ALA A 263 19.30 -1.47 -5.73
N ALA A 264 18.62 -1.00 -6.79
CA ALA A 264 18.92 0.29 -7.41
C ALA A 264 18.79 1.44 -6.41
N ASN A 265 17.71 1.45 -5.60
CA ASN A 265 17.53 2.43 -4.52
C ASN A 265 18.63 2.34 -3.46
N ALA A 266 18.97 1.13 -3.01
CA ALA A 266 20.03 0.92 -2.00
C ALA A 266 21.41 1.36 -2.50
N PHE A 267 21.76 1.06 -3.75
CA PHE A 267 23.00 1.57 -4.36
C PHE A 267 23.02 3.09 -4.45
N MET A 268 21.89 3.71 -4.79
CA MET A 268 21.80 5.18 -4.84
C MET A 268 21.92 5.79 -3.44
N ASP A 269 21.31 5.19 -2.41
CA ASP A 269 21.46 5.63 -1.03
C ASP A 269 22.93 5.58 -0.59
N LEU A 270 23.64 4.53 -0.98
CA LEU A 270 25.05 4.35 -0.67
C LEU A 270 25.95 5.33 -1.45
N TYR A 271 25.63 5.60 -2.73
CA TYR A 271 26.28 6.65 -3.51
C TYR A 271 26.18 8.02 -2.83
N GLU A 272 25.00 8.40 -2.33
CA GLU A 272 24.78 9.69 -1.68
C GLU A 272 25.69 9.96 -0.46
N VAL A 273 26.08 8.89 0.25
CA VAL A 273 26.89 9.04 1.49
C VAL A 273 28.36 8.75 1.29
N THR A 274 28.72 7.97 0.27
CA THR A 274 30.12 7.57 0.00
C THR A 274 30.73 8.35 -1.15
N GLY A 275 29.94 8.85 -2.10
CA GLY A 275 30.39 9.45 -3.35
C GLY A 275 31.05 8.46 -4.32
N LYS A 276 30.99 7.15 -4.05
CA LYS A 276 31.60 6.13 -4.91
C LYS A 276 30.77 5.93 -6.19
N GLN A 277 31.31 6.31 -7.33
CA GLN A 277 30.65 6.31 -8.63
C GLN A 277 30.10 4.92 -9.02
N GLU A 278 30.77 3.85 -8.60
CA GLU A 278 30.34 2.47 -8.89
C GLU A 278 28.90 2.19 -8.46
N TYR A 279 28.41 2.74 -7.34
CA TYR A 279 27.05 2.54 -6.86
C TYR A 279 26.03 3.29 -7.74
N TYR A 280 26.34 4.52 -8.14
CA TYR A 280 25.54 5.25 -9.10
C TYR A 280 25.43 4.47 -10.43
N ASP A 281 26.58 4.03 -10.95
CA ASP A 281 26.64 3.29 -12.22
C ASP A 281 25.82 1.99 -12.14
N ARG A 282 25.85 1.27 -11.01
CA ARG A 282 25.04 0.08 -10.78
C ARG A 282 23.55 0.37 -10.83
N ALA A 283 23.09 1.42 -10.14
CA ALA A 283 21.69 1.84 -10.15
C ALA A 283 21.21 2.23 -11.57
N ILE A 284 22.02 2.97 -12.31
CA ILE A 284 21.74 3.34 -13.70
C ILE A 284 21.73 2.13 -14.62
N ASN A 285 22.65 1.20 -14.46
CA ASN A 285 22.72 -0.02 -15.29
C ASN A 285 21.51 -0.95 -15.04
N ILE A 286 21.02 -1.06 -13.81
CA ILE A 286 19.74 -1.72 -13.51
C ILE A 286 18.61 -1.02 -14.29
N THR A 287 18.57 0.30 -14.30
CA THR A 287 17.53 1.08 -15.00
C THR A 287 17.61 0.91 -16.52
N ASN A 288 18.83 0.86 -17.10
CA ASN A 288 19.05 0.57 -18.51
C ASN A 288 18.51 -0.81 -18.88
N THR A 289 18.63 -1.78 -17.98
CA THR A 289 18.07 -3.12 -18.20
C THR A 289 16.55 -3.10 -18.23
N TYR A 290 15.90 -2.35 -17.33
CA TYR A 290 14.44 -2.14 -17.41
C TYR A 290 14.03 -1.47 -18.72
N GLN A 291 14.73 -0.43 -19.17
CA GLN A 291 14.43 0.23 -20.44
C GLN A 291 14.45 -0.73 -21.63
N ARG A 292 15.41 -1.67 -21.64
CA ARG A 292 15.53 -2.70 -22.69
C ARG A 292 14.43 -3.76 -22.60
N LEU A 293 13.96 -4.09 -21.40
CA LEU A 293 13.00 -5.17 -21.15
C LEU A 293 11.53 -4.73 -21.22
N GLN A 294 11.26 -3.42 -21.30
CA GLN A 294 9.89 -2.92 -21.37
C GLN A 294 9.19 -3.39 -22.65
N ALA A 295 8.00 -3.97 -22.51
CA ALA A 295 7.17 -4.34 -23.65
C ALA A 295 6.67 -3.09 -24.42
N GLU A 296 6.24 -3.28 -25.67
CA GLU A 296 5.75 -2.18 -26.52
C GLU A 296 4.57 -1.44 -25.91
N ASP A 297 3.69 -2.16 -25.19
CA ASP A 297 2.54 -1.59 -24.46
C ASP A 297 2.91 -0.87 -23.16
N GLY A 298 4.18 -0.83 -22.79
CA GLY A 298 4.68 -0.22 -21.55
C GLY A 298 4.69 -1.16 -20.34
N SER A 299 4.18 -2.37 -20.47
CA SER A 299 4.11 -3.36 -19.37
C SER A 299 5.42 -4.09 -19.14
N PHE A 300 5.45 -4.83 -18.01
CA PHE A 300 6.49 -5.80 -17.66
C PHE A 300 5.84 -7.09 -17.14
N PRO A 301 6.46 -8.27 -17.37
CA PRO A 301 6.02 -9.50 -16.72
C PRO A 301 6.20 -9.39 -15.20
N ILE A 302 5.32 -10.03 -14.43
CA ILE A 302 5.48 -10.04 -12.96
C ILE A 302 6.71 -10.86 -12.55
N LYS A 303 6.95 -11.97 -13.23
CA LYS A 303 7.97 -12.95 -12.89
C LYS A 303 8.61 -13.53 -14.16
N VAL A 304 9.93 -13.66 -14.12
CA VAL A 304 10.72 -14.21 -15.24
C VAL A 304 11.69 -15.29 -14.75
N ASP A 305 12.14 -16.14 -15.65
CA ASP A 305 13.29 -17.01 -15.41
C ASP A 305 14.56 -16.16 -15.23
N PHE A 306 15.30 -16.39 -14.16
CA PHE A 306 16.45 -15.55 -13.80
C PHE A 306 17.62 -15.69 -14.77
N THR A 307 17.70 -16.79 -15.52
CA THR A 307 18.78 -17.03 -16.48
C THR A 307 18.44 -16.51 -17.87
N THR A 308 17.22 -16.81 -18.34
CA THR A 308 16.81 -16.49 -19.71
C THR A 308 16.09 -15.15 -19.85
N GLY A 309 15.54 -14.61 -18.75
CA GLY A 309 14.68 -13.43 -18.78
C GLY A 309 13.27 -13.66 -19.33
N GLU A 310 12.95 -14.90 -19.70
CA GLU A 310 11.66 -15.24 -20.28
C GLU A 310 10.53 -15.18 -19.24
N PRO A 311 9.36 -14.64 -19.59
CA PRO A 311 8.20 -14.60 -18.69
C PRO A 311 7.77 -16.00 -18.25
N VAL A 312 7.54 -16.18 -16.95
CA VAL A 312 7.04 -17.45 -16.37
C VAL A 312 5.55 -17.66 -16.69
N ASN A 313 4.80 -16.58 -16.87
CA ASN A 313 3.38 -16.56 -17.23
C ASN A 313 3.02 -15.21 -17.88
N GLU A 314 1.74 -15.05 -18.28
CA GLU A 314 1.23 -13.83 -18.92
C GLU A 314 0.91 -12.69 -17.95
N VAL A 315 1.00 -12.91 -16.62
CA VAL A 315 0.65 -11.90 -15.63
C VAL A 315 1.65 -10.75 -15.62
N LYS A 316 1.12 -9.53 -15.58
CA LYS A 316 1.91 -8.30 -15.61
C LYS A 316 2.18 -7.78 -14.20
N ALA A 317 3.32 -7.11 -14.05
CA ALA A 317 3.69 -6.45 -12.80
C ALA A 317 2.91 -5.16 -12.59
N LEU A 318 2.66 -4.80 -11.34
CA LEU A 318 2.25 -3.45 -10.97
C LEU A 318 3.49 -2.55 -10.84
N LEU A 319 3.45 -1.38 -11.48
CA LEU A 319 4.66 -0.62 -11.81
C LEU A 319 4.97 0.52 -10.83
N HIS A 320 4.24 0.63 -9.71
CA HIS A 320 4.49 1.72 -8.74
C HIS A 320 5.94 1.78 -8.21
N PRO A 321 6.69 0.66 -7.99
CA PRO A 321 8.08 0.77 -7.56
C PRO A 321 8.98 1.42 -8.61
N MET A 322 8.67 1.20 -9.90
CA MET A 322 9.38 1.85 -11.00
C MET A 322 9.07 3.35 -11.05
N PHE A 323 7.83 3.75 -10.77
CA PHE A 323 7.44 5.15 -10.78
C PHE A 323 8.16 5.94 -9.68
N GLU A 324 8.22 5.40 -8.48
CA GLU A 324 8.95 6.00 -7.36
C GLU A 324 10.44 6.15 -7.67
N TRP A 325 11.03 5.12 -8.25
CA TRP A 325 12.44 5.13 -8.65
C TRP A 325 12.73 6.16 -9.76
N LEU A 326 11.94 6.17 -10.84
CA LEU A 326 12.15 7.10 -11.96
C LEU A 326 11.87 8.54 -11.54
N LEU A 327 10.89 8.77 -10.67
CA LEU A 327 10.65 10.09 -10.08
C LEU A 327 11.84 10.56 -9.24
N ARG A 328 12.46 9.68 -8.45
CA ARG A 328 13.71 9.97 -7.72
C ARG A 328 14.83 10.37 -8.67
N LEU A 329 15.05 9.61 -9.74
CA LEU A 329 16.07 9.93 -10.75
C LEU A 329 15.83 11.30 -11.41
N GLU A 330 14.60 11.59 -11.77
CA GLU A 330 14.24 12.85 -12.41
C GLU A 330 14.38 14.04 -11.45
N GLN A 331 13.78 13.97 -10.27
CA GLN A 331 13.73 15.10 -9.35
C GLN A 331 15.08 15.37 -8.65
N GLN A 332 15.78 14.33 -8.21
CA GLN A 332 17.01 14.49 -7.42
C GLN A 332 18.27 14.54 -8.27
N TYR A 333 18.30 13.79 -9.39
CA TYR A 333 19.51 13.64 -10.21
C TYR A 333 19.38 14.27 -11.60
N ARG A 334 18.21 14.80 -11.95
CA ARG A 334 17.91 15.39 -13.28
C ARG A 334 18.15 14.42 -14.45
N VAL A 335 17.98 13.12 -14.20
CA VAL A 335 18.09 12.08 -15.22
C VAL A 335 16.75 11.91 -15.91
N THR A 336 16.66 12.38 -17.16
CA THR A 336 15.44 12.36 -18.00
C THR A 336 15.52 11.35 -19.14
N THR A 337 16.60 10.57 -19.22
CA THR A 337 16.83 9.57 -20.29
C THR A 337 15.71 8.52 -20.37
N TYR A 338 15.01 8.30 -19.26
CA TYR A 338 13.97 7.26 -19.14
C TYR A 338 12.54 7.80 -19.27
N SER A 339 12.35 9.06 -19.65
CA SER A 339 11.02 9.71 -19.72
C SER A 339 10.03 8.96 -20.62
N ASP A 340 10.49 8.41 -21.76
CA ASP A 340 9.63 7.61 -22.64
C ASP A 340 9.18 6.29 -22.00
N MET A 341 10.12 5.56 -21.37
CA MET A 341 9.80 4.35 -20.61
C MET A 341 8.80 4.66 -19.49
N PHE A 342 9.03 5.76 -18.77
CA PHE A 342 8.18 6.20 -17.68
C PHE A 342 6.76 6.55 -18.17
N ALA A 343 6.63 7.32 -19.25
CA ALA A 343 5.34 7.70 -19.82
C ALA A 343 4.52 6.47 -20.29
N ARG A 344 5.16 5.52 -20.99
CA ARG A 344 4.49 4.27 -21.43
C ARG A 344 4.04 3.43 -20.25
N ALA A 345 4.86 3.31 -19.21
CA ALA A 345 4.50 2.56 -18.00
C ALA A 345 3.32 3.20 -17.26
N GLN A 346 3.29 4.55 -17.14
CA GLN A 346 2.17 5.26 -16.53
C GLN A 346 0.87 5.08 -17.34
N MET A 347 0.96 5.13 -18.67
CA MET A 347 -0.20 4.91 -19.54
C MET A 347 -0.76 3.51 -19.37
N TRP A 348 0.11 2.48 -19.35
CA TRP A 348 -0.31 1.11 -19.11
C TRP A 348 -1.03 0.95 -17.76
N MET A 349 -0.47 1.49 -16.66
CA MET A 349 -1.11 1.43 -15.34
C MET A 349 -2.46 2.15 -15.32
N ARG A 350 -2.59 3.28 -16.00
CA ARG A 350 -3.85 4.03 -16.09
C ARG A 350 -4.93 3.21 -16.80
N GLU A 351 -4.60 2.60 -17.93
CA GLU A 351 -5.55 1.85 -18.74
C GLU A 351 -5.98 0.52 -18.12
N HIS A 352 -5.06 -0.17 -17.44
CA HIS A 352 -5.30 -1.53 -16.95
C HIS A 352 -5.64 -1.60 -15.47
N THR A 353 -4.98 -0.81 -14.64
CA THR A 353 -5.11 -0.91 -13.18
C THR A 353 -6.02 0.16 -12.61
N LEU A 354 -5.82 1.46 -12.97
CA LEU A 354 -6.67 2.54 -12.48
C LEU A 354 -8.10 2.46 -13.01
N SER A 355 -8.27 1.98 -14.24
CA SER A 355 -9.60 1.85 -14.84
C SER A 355 -10.48 0.84 -14.12
N SER A 356 -9.91 -0.18 -13.50
CA SER A 356 -10.62 -1.30 -12.88
C SER A 356 -10.46 -1.41 -11.36
N PHE A 357 -9.46 -0.77 -10.76
CA PHE A 357 -9.02 -1.02 -9.38
C PHE A 357 -8.71 -2.49 -9.07
N ASP A 358 -8.52 -3.30 -10.11
CA ASP A 358 -8.13 -4.70 -9.92
C ASP A 358 -6.63 -4.79 -9.65
N MET A 359 -6.29 -4.91 -8.38
CA MET A 359 -4.94 -5.11 -7.88
C MET A 359 -4.80 -6.52 -7.28
N THR A 360 -5.50 -7.46 -7.87
CA THR A 360 -5.60 -8.85 -7.40
C THR A 360 -4.26 -9.56 -7.52
N GLY A 361 -3.84 -10.20 -6.43
CA GLY A 361 -2.76 -11.19 -6.43
C GLY A 361 -1.36 -10.69 -6.79
N GLN A 362 -1.09 -9.41 -6.68
CA GLN A 362 0.19 -8.80 -7.10
C GLN A 362 1.33 -8.97 -6.08
N PHE A 363 1.45 -10.18 -5.52
CA PHE A 363 2.55 -10.56 -4.66
C PHE A 363 3.54 -11.45 -5.38
N GLU A 364 4.80 -11.30 -5.05
CA GLU A 364 5.89 -12.09 -5.61
C GLU A 364 5.76 -13.58 -5.39
N ASP A 365 5.27 -13.98 -4.20
CA ASP A 365 5.14 -15.38 -3.80
C ASP A 365 3.83 -16.02 -4.22
N CYS A 366 2.85 -15.23 -4.63
CA CYS A 366 1.56 -15.75 -5.05
C CYS A 366 1.61 -16.34 -6.45
N ASP A 367 0.91 -17.44 -6.63
CA ASP A 367 0.47 -17.83 -7.96
C ASP A 367 -0.82 -17.07 -8.26
N VAL A 368 -0.68 -15.99 -9.04
CA VAL A 368 -1.80 -15.10 -9.39
C VAL A 368 -2.64 -15.62 -10.56
N ARG A 369 -2.23 -16.74 -11.17
CA ARG A 369 -2.99 -17.35 -12.27
C ARG A 369 -4.32 -17.88 -11.80
N GLY A 370 -5.36 -17.57 -12.56
CA GLY A 370 -6.71 -18.04 -12.28
C GLY A 370 -7.43 -17.33 -11.13
N LEU A 371 -6.83 -16.31 -10.51
CA LEU A 371 -7.54 -15.45 -9.57
C LEU A 371 -8.55 -14.58 -10.33
N LYS A 372 -9.74 -14.47 -9.76
CA LYS A 372 -10.77 -13.57 -10.27
C LYS A 372 -10.53 -12.14 -9.76
N PRO A 373 -11.09 -11.12 -10.43
CA PRO A 373 -11.04 -9.75 -9.93
C PRO A 373 -11.43 -9.66 -8.45
N TYR A 374 -10.62 -8.99 -7.64
CA TYR A 374 -10.74 -8.81 -6.19
C TYR A 374 -10.66 -10.07 -5.32
N GLU A 375 -10.44 -11.27 -5.87
CA GLU A 375 -10.33 -12.51 -5.08
C GLU A 375 -9.19 -12.47 -4.04
N ASN A 376 -8.11 -11.77 -4.35
CA ASN A 376 -7.03 -11.47 -3.40
C ASN A 376 -6.52 -10.05 -3.60
N LEU A 377 -7.37 -9.08 -3.36
CA LEU A 377 -6.98 -7.67 -3.42
C LEU A 377 -5.86 -7.38 -2.40
N THR A 378 -4.88 -6.55 -2.80
CA THR A 378 -3.71 -6.24 -1.97
C THR A 378 -3.57 -4.74 -1.74
N ASN A 379 -3.04 -4.36 -0.58
CA ASN A 379 -2.77 -2.97 -0.24
C ASN A 379 -1.41 -2.46 -0.76
N CYS A 380 -0.55 -3.36 -1.24
CA CYS A 380 0.83 -3.03 -1.59
C CYS A 380 0.98 -2.15 -2.84
N THR A 381 -0.10 -1.79 -3.52
CA THR A 381 -0.05 -1.00 -4.76
C THR A 381 -0.88 0.28 -4.70
N ALA A 382 -2.11 0.21 -4.21
CA ALA A 382 -3.03 1.34 -4.27
C ALA A 382 -2.50 2.58 -3.53
N ALA A 383 -2.09 2.40 -2.27
CA ALA A 383 -1.58 3.50 -1.45
C ALA A 383 -0.23 4.05 -1.97
N PRO A 384 0.80 3.23 -2.30
CA PRO A 384 2.03 3.74 -2.90
C PRO A 384 1.80 4.45 -4.24
N TYR A 385 0.89 3.94 -5.08
CA TYR A 385 0.58 4.61 -6.34
C TYR A 385 -0.12 5.96 -6.12
N ALA A 386 -1.01 6.08 -5.14
CA ALA A 386 -1.58 7.36 -4.74
C ALA A 386 -0.49 8.34 -4.27
N ALA A 387 0.42 7.87 -3.41
CA ALA A 387 1.54 8.67 -2.95
C ALA A 387 2.42 9.16 -4.10
N PHE A 388 2.72 8.29 -5.09
CA PHE A 388 3.45 8.68 -6.28
C PHE A 388 2.76 9.81 -7.05
N LEU A 389 1.44 9.69 -7.32
CA LEU A 389 0.68 10.71 -8.05
C LEU A 389 0.74 12.08 -7.35
N LEU A 390 0.71 12.07 -6.00
CA LEU A 390 0.71 13.28 -5.17
C LEU A 390 2.12 13.85 -4.90
N ASN A 391 3.19 13.08 -5.12
CA ASN A 391 4.58 13.52 -4.89
C ASN A 391 5.25 14.04 -6.16
N LYS A 392 4.54 14.14 -7.28
CA LYS A 392 5.03 14.76 -8.50
C LYS A 392 5.23 16.27 -8.29
N GLU A 393 6.10 16.90 -9.07
CA GLU A 393 6.26 18.37 -9.02
C GLU A 393 4.95 19.11 -9.36
N GLN A 394 4.13 18.50 -10.21
CA GLN A 394 2.82 19.02 -10.59
C GLN A 394 1.83 17.85 -10.65
N THR A 395 0.82 17.90 -9.81
CA THR A 395 -0.30 16.97 -9.82
C THR A 395 -1.46 17.57 -10.60
N THR A 396 -1.92 16.90 -11.64
CA THR A 396 -3.10 17.36 -12.39
C THR A 396 -4.38 17.11 -11.58
N PRO A 397 -5.50 17.83 -11.83
CA PRO A 397 -6.77 17.57 -11.16
C PRO A 397 -7.28 16.13 -11.34
N GLU A 398 -6.99 15.49 -12.48
CA GLU A 398 -7.34 14.09 -12.74
C GLU A 398 -6.50 13.15 -11.86
N GLU A 399 -5.20 13.37 -11.78
CA GLU A 399 -4.29 12.59 -10.93
C GLU A 399 -4.62 12.76 -9.43
N LEU A 400 -4.97 13.96 -9.00
CA LEU A 400 -5.44 14.21 -7.64
C LEU A 400 -6.71 13.39 -7.35
N GLN A 401 -7.68 13.37 -8.26
CA GLN A 401 -8.89 12.58 -8.08
C GLN A 401 -8.60 11.08 -8.08
N ASP A 402 -7.70 10.61 -8.95
CA ASP A 402 -7.26 9.22 -8.98
C ASP A 402 -6.55 8.85 -7.66
N ALA A 403 -5.69 9.71 -7.15
CA ALA A 403 -5.02 9.51 -5.86
C ALA A 403 -6.02 9.44 -4.69
N ILE A 404 -7.00 10.34 -4.63
CA ILE A 404 -8.07 10.31 -3.63
C ILE A 404 -8.83 8.98 -3.70
N ASN A 405 -9.19 8.52 -4.89
CA ASN A 405 -9.90 7.26 -5.08
C ASN A 405 -9.06 6.04 -4.63
N LEU A 406 -7.76 6.04 -4.90
CA LEU A 406 -6.82 4.98 -4.46
C LEU A 406 -6.63 4.96 -2.95
N VAL A 407 -6.51 6.14 -2.32
CA VAL A 407 -6.42 6.25 -0.85
C VAL A 407 -7.71 5.75 -0.20
N ARG A 408 -8.88 6.13 -0.73
CA ARG A 408 -10.17 5.63 -0.26
C ARG A 408 -10.32 4.12 -0.44
N LEU A 409 -9.86 3.56 -1.57
CA LEU A 409 -9.82 2.11 -1.78
C LEU A 409 -8.98 1.41 -0.70
N SER A 410 -7.79 1.94 -0.41
CA SER A 410 -6.91 1.38 0.62
C SER A 410 -7.53 1.47 2.01
N GLU A 411 -8.15 2.59 2.35
CA GLU A 411 -8.87 2.75 3.62
C GLU A 411 -10.04 1.79 3.73
N ASP A 412 -10.89 1.77 2.70
CA ASP A 412 -12.11 0.97 2.67
C ASP A 412 -11.85 -0.50 2.92
N GLN A 413 -10.85 -1.05 2.24
CA GLN A 413 -10.65 -2.50 2.20
C GLN A 413 -9.63 -3.02 3.20
N PHE A 414 -8.71 -2.18 3.69
CA PHE A 414 -7.56 -2.65 4.44
C PHE A 414 -7.36 -1.99 5.81
N VAL A 415 -7.90 -0.79 6.04
CA VAL A 415 -7.76 -0.10 7.33
C VAL A 415 -8.84 -0.56 8.30
N TYR A 416 -8.44 -0.82 9.53
CA TYR A 416 -9.32 -1.09 10.66
C TYR A 416 -9.07 0.00 11.71
N TRP A 417 -10.05 0.90 11.84
CA TRP A 417 -9.98 2.00 12.79
C TRP A 417 -10.29 1.57 14.22
N ASP A 418 -11.15 0.55 14.37
CA ASP A 418 -11.52 -0.05 15.64
C ASP A 418 -11.40 -1.58 15.55
N SER A 419 -11.28 -2.22 16.68
CA SER A 419 -11.04 -3.64 16.86
C SER A 419 -12.29 -4.52 16.82
N SER A 420 -13.42 -3.97 16.38
CA SER A 420 -14.71 -4.66 16.41
C SER A 420 -14.84 -5.83 15.42
N TYR A 421 -13.89 -5.99 14.49
CA TYR A 421 -13.96 -7.04 13.46
C TYR A 421 -13.15 -8.27 13.82
N GLU A 422 -13.77 -9.23 14.51
CA GLU A 422 -13.11 -10.45 14.98
C GLU A 422 -13.00 -11.58 13.94
N ARG A 423 -13.70 -11.51 12.81
CA ARG A 423 -13.81 -12.61 11.83
C ARG A 423 -12.46 -13.16 11.34
N TYR A 424 -11.43 -12.32 11.28
CA TYR A 424 -10.10 -12.70 10.81
C TYR A 424 -9.04 -12.67 11.91
N GLY A 425 -9.44 -12.61 13.18
CA GLY A 425 -8.52 -12.64 14.31
C GLY A 425 -7.62 -11.41 14.42
N ILE A 426 -8.10 -10.24 13.96
CA ILE A 426 -7.37 -8.99 14.12
C ILE A 426 -7.29 -8.65 15.61
N PRO A 427 -6.06 -8.42 16.13
CA PRO A 427 -5.89 -8.14 17.54
C PRO A 427 -6.57 -6.83 17.96
N VAL A 428 -7.43 -6.93 18.97
CA VAL A 428 -8.26 -5.83 19.50
C VAL A 428 -7.45 -4.61 19.92
N ASN A 429 -6.24 -4.81 20.42
CA ASN A 429 -5.37 -3.77 20.99
C ASN A 429 -4.32 -3.22 20.02
N HIS A 430 -4.45 -3.51 18.73
CA HIS A 430 -3.50 -3.07 17.71
C HIS A 430 -4.09 -2.09 16.70
N THR A 431 -5.33 -1.67 16.90
CA THR A 431 -5.97 -0.64 16.05
C THR A 431 -5.58 0.78 16.50
N PRO A 432 -5.48 1.72 15.56
CA PRO A 432 -5.73 1.55 14.12
C PRO A 432 -4.63 0.72 13.45
N CYS A 433 -5.01 -0.14 12.51
CA CYS A 433 -4.06 -1.00 11.80
C CYS A 433 -4.46 -1.18 10.34
N VAL A 434 -3.54 -1.73 9.54
CA VAL A 434 -3.76 -1.98 8.12
C VAL A 434 -3.35 -3.40 7.77
N VAL A 435 -4.26 -4.16 7.20
CA VAL A 435 -3.97 -5.51 6.71
C VAL A 435 -3.38 -5.48 5.30
N GLU A 436 -2.61 -6.50 4.97
CA GLU A 436 -1.84 -6.55 3.74
C GLU A 436 -2.67 -6.96 2.52
N GLN A 437 -3.50 -8.00 2.65
CA GLN A 437 -4.27 -8.59 1.56
C GLN A 437 -5.44 -9.43 2.07
N TYR A 438 -6.37 -9.77 1.19
CA TYR A 438 -7.56 -10.56 1.55
C TYR A 438 -7.25 -11.97 2.04
N LYS A 439 -6.36 -12.70 1.34
CA LYS A 439 -5.99 -14.08 1.73
C LYS A 439 -5.07 -14.15 2.95
N TYR A 440 -4.47 -13.03 3.32
CA TYR A 440 -3.61 -12.92 4.49
C TYR A 440 -3.96 -11.64 5.28
N ARG A 441 -5.06 -11.69 6.01
CA ARG A 441 -5.58 -10.55 6.77
C ARG A 441 -4.83 -10.33 8.08
N MET A 442 -3.54 -10.15 7.97
CA MET A 442 -2.68 -9.83 9.09
C MET A 442 -2.31 -8.35 9.04
N PRO A 443 -2.46 -7.61 10.16
CA PRO A 443 -1.92 -6.27 10.26
C PRO A 443 -0.39 -6.28 10.11
N VAL A 444 0.10 -5.44 9.21
CA VAL A 444 1.52 -5.33 8.88
C VAL A 444 1.94 -3.86 8.95
N ASP A 445 3.08 -3.58 9.59
CA ASP A 445 3.63 -2.24 9.73
C ASP A 445 3.86 -1.57 8.36
N HIS A 446 4.39 -2.31 7.39
CA HIS A 446 4.59 -1.84 6.02
C HIS A 446 3.29 -1.34 5.38
N SER A 447 2.19 -2.09 5.56
CA SER A 447 0.88 -1.69 5.03
C SER A 447 0.35 -0.42 5.70
N ALA A 448 0.55 -0.29 7.01
CA ALA A 448 0.20 0.94 7.74
C ALA A 448 1.00 2.14 7.24
N CYS A 449 2.31 1.96 7.00
CA CYS A 449 3.19 2.99 6.45
C CYS A 449 2.78 3.42 5.04
N ASN A 450 2.44 2.49 4.16
CA ASN A 450 2.00 2.81 2.80
C ASN A 450 0.77 3.72 2.81
N VAL A 451 -0.25 3.36 3.58
CA VAL A 451 -1.49 4.14 3.69
C VAL A 451 -1.24 5.48 4.37
N ALA A 452 -0.47 5.51 5.46
CA ALA A 452 -0.12 6.75 6.15
C ALA A 452 0.67 7.72 5.24
N ASN A 453 1.63 7.21 4.45
CA ASN A 453 2.38 8.01 3.49
C ASN A 453 1.50 8.58 2.37
N ALA A 454 0.50 7.83 1.90
CA ALA A 454 -0.46 8.31 0.92
C ALA A 454 -1.31 9.46 1.49
N TRP A 455 -1.79 9.33 2.73
CA TRP A 455 -2.51 10.43 3.39
C TRP A 455 -1.64 11.63 3.71
N LEU A 456 -0.38 11.43 4.12
CA LEU A 456 0.56 12.56 4.29
C LEU A 456 0.79 13.30 2.96
N SER A 457 0.91 12.56 1.84
CA SER A 457 1.03 13.18 0.53
C SER A 457 -0.23 13.96 0.17
N LEU A 458 -1.42 13.42 0.45
CA LEU A 458 -2.69 14.11 0.22
C LEU A 458 -2.81 15.37 1.07
N TYR A 459 -2.43 15.31 2.34
CA TYR A 459 -2.38 16.49 3.21
C TYR A 459 -1.42 17.56 2.67
N LEU A 460 -0.23 17.18 2.26
CA LEU A 460 0.78 18.12 1.76
C LEU A 460 0.35 18.79 0.44
N GLU A 461 -0.41 18.10 -0.40
CA GLU A 461 -0.94 18.62 -1.66
C GLU A 461 -2.18 19.51 -1.47
N THR A 462 -3.08 19.13 -0.54
CA THR A 462 -4.41 19.75 -0.42
C THR A 462 -4.62 20.58 0.84
N GLY A 463 -3.82 20.37 1.89
CA GLY A 463 -4.06 20.92 3.22
C GLY A 463 -5.19 20.22 4.00
N ASP A 464 -5.68 19.05 3.53
CA ASP A 464 -6.77 18.32 4.19
C ASP A 464 -6.37 17.81 5.57
N LYS A 465 -6.96 18.39 6.61
CA LYS A 465 -6.67 18.05 8.01
C LYS A 465 -7.15 16.65 8.40
N LEU A 466 -8.18 16.12 7.75
CA LEU A 466 -8.63 14.76 8.01
C LEU A 466 -7.60 13.74 7.47
N ALA A 467 -7.03 13.98 6.28
CA ALA A 467 -5.94 13.18 5.76
C ALA A 467 -4.73 13.18 6.70
N TYR A 468 -4.37 14.35 7.26
CA TYR A 468 -3.33 14.45 8.28
C TYR A 468 -3.65 13.66 9.55
N ALA A 469 -4.86 13.79 10.09
CA ALA A 469 -5.29 13.09 11.31
C ALA A 469 -5.30 11.56 11.12
N LYS A 470 -5.76 11.07 9.96
CA LYS A 470 -5.73 9.65 9.60
C LYS A 470 -4.28 9.13 9.50
N ALA A 471 -3.39 9.87 8.83
CA ALA A 471 -1.97 9.53 8.74
C ALA A 471 -1.32 9.48 10.13
N LYS A 472 -1.54 10.54 10.93
CA LYS A 472 -0.99 10.65 12.29
C LYS A 472 -1.42 9.47 13.16
N ALA A 473 -2.70 9.09 13.15
CA ALA A 473 -3.20 7.98 13.96
C ALA A 473 -2.47 6.65 13.65
N LEU A 474 -2.20 6.36 12.38
CA LEU A 474 -1.44 5.17 11.99
C LEU A 474 0.03 5.26 12.38
N ILE A 475 0.66 6.42 12.20
CA ILE A 475 2.09 6.62 12.51
C ILE A 475 2.34 6.61 14.02
N ASP A 476 1.45 7.23 14.79
CA ASP A 476 1.51 7.17 16.26
C ASP A 476 1.45 5.72 16.74
N ASN A 477 0.58 4.92 16.12
CA ASN A 477 0.46 3.50 16.48
C ASN A 477 1.73 2.70 16.16
N ILE A 478 2.54 3.06 15.17
CA ILE A 478 3.85 2.45 14.95
C ILE A 478 4.74 2.66 16.18
N THR A 479 4.75 3.86 16.78
CA THR A 479 5.54 4.15 17.97
C THR A 479 5.05 3.38 19.20
N ILE A 480 3.74 3.10 19.28
CA ILE A 480 3.10 2.31 20.35
C ILE A 480 3.47 0.84 20.21
N MET A 481 3.46 0.32 18.99
CA MET A 481 3.82 -1.07 18.68
C MET A 481 5.31 -1.34 18.80
N GLN A 482 6.15 -0.30 18.73
CA GLN A 482 7.60 -0.42 18.89
C GLN A 482 7.98 -0.86 20.30
N ASN A 483 8.81 -1.89 20.41
CA ASN A 483 9.31 -2.37 21.70
C ASN A 483 10.16 -1.28 22.40
N ALA A 484 9.72 -0.84 23.57
CA ALA A 484 10.36 0.25 24.30
C ALA A 484 11.80 -0.05 24.75
N ASN A 485 12.13 -1.33 24.99
CA ASN A 485 13.46 -1.72 25.51
C ASN A 485 14.47 -1.96 24.40
N THR A 486 14.04 -2.51 23.25
CA THR A 486 14.93 -2.91 22.17
C THR A 486 14.92 -1.93 21.00
N GLY A 487 13.85 -1.18 20.80
CA GLY A 487 13.62 -0.36 19.62
C GLY A 487 13.03 -1.12 18.43
N LYS A 488 12.81 -2.43 18.56
CA LYS A 488 12.26 -3.28 17.51
C LYS A 488 10.86 -2.82 17.10
N ILE A 489 10.63 -2.61 15.81
CA ILE A 489 9.30 -2.47 15.21
C ILE A 489 8.91 -3.85 14.69
N PRO A 490 7.81 -4.47 15.18
CA PRO A 490 7.39 -5.78 14.71
C PRO A 490 6.73 -5.67 13.35
N THR A 491 7.09 -6.55 12.41
CA THR A 491 6.45 -6.60 11.08
C THR A 491 4.96 -6.93 11.20
N PHE A 492 4.63 -7.90 12.05
CA PHE A 492 3.25 -8.36 12.22
C PHE A 492 2.71 -7.97 13.60
N TRP A 493 1.58 -7.30 13.61
CA TRP A 493 0.91 -6.90 14.85
C TRP A 493 -0.07 -7.99 15.29
N ARG A 494 0.35 -8.80 16.27
CA ARG A 494 -0.37 -9.99 16.75
C ARG A 494 -0.43 -10.06 18.27
N ASN A 495 -1.50 -10.66 18.79
CA ASN A 495 -1.64 -10.94 20.22
C ASN A 495 -0.81 -12.12 20.73
N PHE A 496 -0.30 -12.96 19.84
CA PHE A 496 0.52 -14.12 20.20
C PHE A 496 1.95 -13.93 19.68
N GLN A 497 2.88 -14.58 20.35
CA GLN A 497 4.28 -14.53 19.97
C GLN A 497 4.47 -15.11 18.55
N TYR A 498 5.00 -14.32 17.67
CA TYR A 498 5.40 -14.75 16.34
C TYR A 498 6.82 -15.31 16.39
N SER A 499 7.00 -16.52 15.89
CA SER A 499 8.29 -17.23 15.89
C SER A 499 9.14 -16.97 14.64
N GLY A 500 8.60 -16.29 13.63
CA GLY A 500 9.33 -15.94 12.41
C GLY A 500 10.17 -14.68 12.57
N SER A 501 11.08 -14.47 11.63
CA SER A 501 11.91 -13.27 11.56
C SER A 501 11.11 -12.06 11.11
N ASP A 502 11.44 -10.88 11.63
CA ASP A 502 10.87 -9.62 11.12
C ASP A 502 11.54 -9.22 9.81
N TRP A 503 10.77 -8.60 8.94
CA TRP A 503 11.20 -8.19 7.61
C TRP A 503 11.90 -6.82 7.64
N LEU A 504 13.17 -6.77 7.30
CA LEU A 504 13.93 -5.50 7.33
C LEU A 504 13.44 -4.46 6.32
N ASN A 505 12.88 -4.87 5.19
CA ASN A 505 12.23 -3.95 4.26
C ASN A 505 10.97 -3.29 4.87
N CYS A 506 10.24 -4.00 5.72
CA CYS A 506 9.13 -3.42 6.48
C CYS A 506 9.65 -2.40 7.50
N THR A 507 10.69 -2.75 8.25
CA THR A 507 11.35 -1.83 9.18
C THR A 507 11.91 -0.59 8.48
N LEU A 508 12.48 -0.76 7.27
CA LEU A 508 12.98 0.37 6.47
C LEU A 508 11.87 1.39 6.16
N LEU A 509 10.72 0.91 5.69
CA LEU A 509 9.59 1.80 5.39
C LEU A 509 9.04 2.46 6.66
N SER A 510 8.97 1.73 7.79
CA SER A 510 8.57 2.30 9.08
C SER A 510 9.51 3.43 9.52
N VAL A 511 10.82 3.23 9.44
CA VAL A 511 11.83 4.27 9.73
C VAL A 511 11.68 5.47 8.81
N GLN A 512 11.53 5.25 7.51
CA GLN A 512 11.35 6.33 6.52
C GLN A 512 10.06 7.12 6.78
N THR A 513 8.98 6.44 7.16
CA THR A 513 7.68 7.06 7.47
C THR A 513 7.76 7.90 8.75
N LEU A 514 8.41 7.39 9.80
CA LEU A 514 8.65 8.14 11.04
C LEU A 514 9.47 9.41 10.77
N LEU A 515 10.57 9.30 10.01
CA LEU A 515 11.39 10.45 9.63
C LEU A 515 10.67 11.44 8.71
N ARG A 516 9.73 10.96 7.89
CA ARG A 516 8.87 11.84 7.09
C ARG A 516 7.91 12.62 7.97
N MET A 517 7.28 11.96 8.92
CA MET A 517 6.36 12.63 9.87
C MET A 517 7.09 13.65 10.75
N ASP A 518 8.27 13.33 11.24
CA ASP A 518 9.14 14.25 11.98
C ASP A 518 9.36 15.56 11.19
N ARG A 519 9.68 15.47 9.89
CA ARG A 519 9.85 16.65 9.03
C ARG A 519 8.56 17.43 8.81
N VAL A 520 7.40 16.76 8.77
CA VAL A 520 6.11 17.44 8.61
C VAL A 520 5.74 18.20 9.88
N VAL A 521 5.92 17.61 11.04
CA VAL A 521 5.67 18.27 12.34
C VAL A 521 6.60 19.46 12.51
N SER A 522 7.92 19.29 12.31
CA SER A 522 8.91 20.37 12.47
C SER A 522 8.73 21.56 11.51
N LYS A 523 8.00 21.40 10.42
CA LYS A 523 7.66 22.52 9.52
C LYS A 523 6.40 23.26 9.94
N ASN A 524 5.57 22.63 10.73
CA ASN A 524 4.30 23.21 11.21
C ASN A 524 4.47 23.93 12.56
N GLU A 525 5.60 23.71 13.26
CA GLU A 525 6.04 24.47 14.45
C GLU A 525 6.77 25.75 14.03
#